data_69a8d52c8519a7b7dd567f1e0e94d12e
#
_entry.id   69a8d52c8519a7b7dd567f1e0e94d12e
#
_cell.length_a   1.000
_cell.length_b   1.000
_cell.length_c   1.000
_cell.angle_alpha   90.00
_cell.angle_beta   90.00
_cell.angle_gamma   90.00
#
_symmetry.space_group_name_H-M   'P 1'
#
loop_
_entity.id
_entity.type
_entity.pdbx_description
1 polymer ?
#
loop_
_entity_poly.entity_id
_entity_poly.type
_entity_poly.pdbx_seq_one_letter_code
_entity_poly.pdbx_strand_id
1 'polypeptide(L)'
;MSDLLVRLYALPPRPPTELADGTTIRRALGPEKGVVSAWIARFFNTHWASECEMAFGGQPVSCWIAVRDNKLIGFACHDGTAKGFFGPTGVDPEERGKGIGEALLLSTLWGMREAGYGYAVIGDPGPVEFYTKRLDAIEIPNSKPGVYAGLLPRL
;
A
#
# COMPACT_ATOMS: atom_id res chain seq x y z
N MET A 1 4.73 -14.17 -9.27
CA MET A 1 5.57 -14.24 -8.07
C MET A 1 4.76 -14.68 -6.88
N SER A 2 5.40 -15.39 -5.95
CA SER A 2 4.71 -15.81 -4.71
C SER A 2 4.43 -14.62 -3.81
N ASP A 3 3.42 -14.76 -2.96
CA ASP A 3 3.13 -13.78 -1.94
C ASP A 3 4.23 -13.74 -0.89
N LEU A 4 4.37 -12.59 -0.23
CA LEU A 4 5.33 -12.41 0.86
C LEU A 4 4.59 -12.27 2.18
N LEU A 5 5.16 -12.82 3.25
CA LEU A 5 4.65 -12.69 4.61
C LEU A 5 5.52 -11.72 5.39
N VAL A 6 4.87 -10.76 6.04
CA VAL A 6 5.53 -9.74 6.86
C VAL A 6 5.14 -9.94 8.33
N ARG A 7 6.12 -9.95 9.22
CA ARG A 7 5.90 -10.00 10.67
C ARG A 7 5.71 -8.58 11.18
N LEU A 8 4.47 -8.22 11.50
CA LEU A 8 4.15 -6.86 11.93
C LEU A 8 4.68 -6.53 13.33
N TYR A 9 5.01 -7.53 14.12
CA TYR A 9 5.62 -7.33 15.45
C TYR A 9 7.13 -7.03 15.38
N ALA A 10 7.73 -7.08 14.18
CA ALA A 10 9.15 -6.86 13.97
C ALA A 10 9.42 -5.78 12.91
N LEU A 11 8.55 -4.76 12.86
CA LEU A 11 8.68 -3.67 11.89
C LEU A 11 9.84 -2.73 12.21
N PRO A 12 10.47 -2.14 11.20
CA PRO A 12 11.34 -0.98 11.41
C PRO A 12 10.57 0.16 12.10
N PRO A 13 11.28 1.16 12.65
CA PRO A 13 10.62 2.28 13.31
C PRO A 13 9.60 2.97 12.42
N ARG A 14 8.53 3.47 13.03
CA ARG A 14 7.51 4.24 12.32
C ARG A 14 8.15 5.48 11.71
N PRO A 15 7.90 5.76 10.42
CA PRO A 15 8.43 6.98 9.80
C PRO A 15 7.71 8.22 10.34
N PRO A 16 8.32 9.41 10.21
CA PRO A 16 7.64 10.64 10.55
C PRO A 16 6.45 10.88 9.61
N THR A 17 5.46 11.64 10.08
CA THR A 17 4.31 11.99 9.26
C THR A 17 4.64 13.07 8.23
N GLU A 18 5.72 13.80 8.44
CA GLU A 18 6.22 14.80 7.50
C GLU A 18 7.66 14.50 7.15
N LEU A 19 7.94 14.40 5.86
CA LEU A 19 9.29 14.15 5.34
C LEU A 19 10.05 15.46 5.17
N ALA A 20 11.37 15.36 4.97
CA ALA A 20 12.25 16.54 4.88
C ALA A 20 11.87 17.52 3.76
N ASP A 21 11.28 17.03 2.68
CA ASP A 21 10.87 17.85 1.54
C ASP A 21 9.47 18.46 1.69
N GLY A 22 8.84 18.29 2.85
CA GLY A 22 7.49 18.79 3.10
C GLY A 22 6.37 17.83 2.69
N THR A 23 6.70 16.65 2.18
CA THR A 23 5.70 15.62 1.88
C THR A 23 5.09 15.11 3.19
N THR A 24 3.76 15.11 3.27
CA THR A 24 3.05 14.53 4.42
C THR A 24 2.51 13.17 4.07
N ILE A 25 2.57 12.25 5.04
CA ILE A 25 2.02 10.90 4.92
C ILE A 25 0.89 10.79 5.94
N ARG A 26 -0.32 10.52 5.46
CA ARG A 26 -1.49 10.42 6.33
C ARG A 26 -2.52 9.46 5.75
N ARG A 27 -3.50 9.07 6.55
CA ARG A 27 -4.66 8.37 6.03
C ARG A 27 -5.45 9.31 5.12
N ALA A 28 -6.02 8.77 4.06
CA ALA A 28 -6.97 9.51 3.24
C ALA A 28 -8.26 9.71 4.03
N LEU A 29 -8.99 10.75 3.70
CA LEU A 29 -10.32 11.01 4.23
C LEU A 29 -11.38 10.47 3.27
N GLY A 30 -12.54 10.07 3.79
CA GLY A 30 -13.63 9.55 2.97
C GLY A 30 -13.93 10.39 1.72
N PRO A 31 -14.05 11.73 1.81
CA PRO A 31 -14.30 12.57 0.63
C PRO A 31 -13.22 12.53 -0.45
N GLU A 32 -12.04 12.02 -0.13
CA GLU A 32 -10.94 11.94 -1.09
C GLU A 32 -10.97 10.70 -1.97
N LYS A 33 -11.90 9.78 -1.72
CA LYS A 33 -12.01 8.51 -2.44
C LYS A 33 -11.97 8.70 -3.96
N GLY A 34 -12.79 9.60 -4.49
CA GLY A 34 -12.87 9.82 -5.93
C GLY A 34 -11.57 10.36 -6.53
N VAL A 35 -10.95 11.32 -5.86
CA VAL A 35 -9.68 11.92 -6.30
C VAL A 35 -8.57 10.89 -6.30
N VAL A 36 -8.45 10.12 -5.23
CA VAL A 36 -7.40 9.11 -5.09
C VAL A 36 -7.60 7.99 -6.12
N SER A 37 -8.83 7.48 -6.25
CA SER A 37 -9.16 6.43 -7.22
C SER A 37 -8.85 6.87 -8.66
N ALA A 38 -9.25 8.07 -9.03
CA ALA A 38 -8.99 8.60 -10.37
C ALA A 38 -7.48 8.75 -10.64
N TRP A 39 -6.74 9.22 -9.65
CA TRP A 39 -5.29 9.34 -9.74
C TRP A 39 -4.63 7.98 -9.97
N ILE A 40 -5.06 6.94 -9.22
CA ILE A 40 -4.53 5.59 -9.35
C ILE A 40 -4.84 5.01 -10.73
N ALA A 41 -6.06 5.17 -11.22
CA ALA A 41 -6.44 4.69 -12.54
C ALA A 41 -5.59 5.33 -13.63
N ARG A 42 -5.30 6.63 -13.49
CA ARG A 42 -4.49 7.38 -14.45
C ARG A 42 -3.02 6.95 -14.44
N PHE A 43 -2.41 6.86 -13.26
CA PHE A 43 -0.98 6.58 -13.13
C PHE A 43 -0.64 5.09 -13.19
N PHE A 44 -1.59 4.22 -12.88
CA PHE A 44 -1.36 2.78 -12.81
C PHE A 44 -2.40 2.00 -13.58
N ASN A 45 -3.49 1.57 -12.92
CA ASN A 45 -4.51 0.79 -13.61
C ASN A 45 -5.83 0.76 -12.83
N THR A 46 -6.89 0.26 -13.49
CA THR A 46 -8.24 0.22 -12.92
C THR A 46 -8.43 -0.84 -11.85
N HIS A 47 -7.67 -1.96 -11.88
CA HIS A 47 -7.70 -2.95 -10.81
C HIS A 47 -7.22 -2.34 -9.49
N TRP A 48 -6.12 -1.61 -9.54
CA TRP A 48 -5.58 -0.94 -8.36
C TRP A 48 -6.52 0.14 -7.84
N ALA A 49 -7.16 0.88 -8.74
CA ALA A 49 -8.16 1.87 -8.35
C ALA A 49 -9.33 1.21 -7.62
N SER A 50 -9.80 0.07 -8.09
CA SER A 50 -10.87 -0.68 -7.45
C SER A 50 -10.47 -1.19 -6.07
N GLU A 51 -9.26 -1.73 -5.94
CA GLU A 51 -8.75 -2.18 -4.63
C GLU A 51 -8.66 -1.02 -3.65
N CYS A 52 -8.20 0.14 -4.11
CA CYS A 52 -8.14 1.34 -3.27
C CYS A 52 -9.54 1.77 -2.82
N GLU A 53 -10.53 1.70 -3.70
CA GLU A 53 -11.91 2.04 -3.33
C GLU A 53 -12.44 1.14 -2.23
N MET A 54 -12.08 -0.14 -2.23
CA MET A 54 -12.43 -1.06 -1.14
C MET A 54 -11.83 -0.61 0.19
N ALA A 55 -10.62 -0.06 0.17
CA ALA A 55 -9.96 0.43 1.36
C ALA A 55 -10.68 1.63 2.00
N PHE A 56 -11.54 2.31 1.24
CA PHE A 56 -12.37 3.41 1.76
C PHE A 56 -13.67 2.92 2.39
N GLY A 57 -13.92 1.63 2.37
CA GLY A 57 -15.17 1.06 2.92
C GLY A 57 -15.23 0.99 4.43
N GLY A 58 -14.15 1.25 5.15
CA GLY A 58 -14.08 1.17 6.60
C GLY A 58 -13.76 2.50 7.26
N GLN A 59 -13.84 2.52 8.59
CA GLN A 59 -13.41 3.64 9.40
C GLN A 59 -12.50 3.11 10.53
N PRO A 60 -11.25 3.59 10.61
CA PRO A 60 -10.63 4.56 9.72
C PRO A 60 -10.38 3.99 8.32
N VAL A 61 -10.24 4.90 7.35
CA VAL A 61 -9.90 4.51 5.96
C VAL A 61 -8.55 3.81 5.95
N SER A 62 -8.46 2.67 5.26
CA SER A 62 -7.22 1.88 5.19
C SER A 62 -6.37 2.19 3.96
N CYS A 63 -6.34 3.45 3.59
CA CYS A 63 -5.51 3.99 2.52
C CYS A 63 -4.69 5.16 3.07
N TRP A 64 -3.37 5.07 2.89
CA TRP A 64 -2.45 6.18 3.19
C TRP A 64 -2.08 6.89 1.92
N ILE A 65 -1.93 8.21 2.01
CA ILE A 65 -1.54 9.04 0.87
C ILE A 65 -0.35 9.90 1.22
N ALA A 66 0.45 10.18 0.21
CA ALA A 66 1.56 11.12 0.28
C ALA A 66 1.12 12.39 -0.46
N VAL A 67 1.18 13.52 0.22
CA VAL A 67 0.72 14.81 -0.31
C VAL A 67 1.81 15.86 -0.13
N ARG A 68 2.06 16.64 -1.16
CA ARG A 68 2.96 17.80 -1.10
C ARG A 68 2.38 18.90 -1.97
N ASP A 69 2.38 20.13 -1.46
CA ASP A 69 1.84 21.29 -2.16
C ASP A 69 0.42 21.03 -2.68
N ASN A 70 -0.40 20.41 -1.84
CA ASN A 70 -1.79 20.08 -2.15
C ASN A 70 -1.96 19.13 -3.33
N LYS A 71 -0.92 18.36 -3.66
CA LYS A 71 -0.94 17.36 -4.73
C LYS A 71 -0.72 15.97 -4.19
N LEU A 72 -1.51 15.02 -4.67
CA LEU A 72 -1.31 13.61 -4.40
C LEU A 72 -0.08 13.11 -5.18
N ILE A 73 0.87 12.50 -4.48
CA ILE A 73 2.11 12.01 -5.09
C ILE A 73 2.35 10.51 -4.86
N GLY A 74 1.54 9.87 -4.02
CA GLY A 74 1.66 8.45 -3.78
C GLY A 74 0.55 7.94 -2.87
N PHE A 75 0.41 6.62 -2.81
CA PHE A 75 -0.61 5.96 -1.99
C PHE A 75 -0.16 4.57 -1.57
N ALA A 76 -0.78 4.04 -0.54
CA ALA A 76 -0.65 2.64 -0.14
C ALA A 76 -1.89 2.22 0.63
N CYS A 77 -2.39 1.01 0.39
CA CYS A 77 -3.60 0.51 1.01
C CYS A 77 -3.35 -0.79 1.77
N HIS A 78 -4.27 -1.13 2.67
CA HIS A 78 -4.41 -2.48 3.16
C HIS A 78 -5.88 -2.86 3.20
N ASP A 79 -6.16 -4.15 3.25
CA ASP A 79 -7.53 -4.69 3.24
C ASP A 79 -8.35 -4.25 2.02
N GLY A 80 -7.66 -3.96 0.92
CA GLY A 80 -8.32 -3.65 -0.34
C GLY A 80 -8.53 -4.88 -1.20
N THR A 81 -7.50 -5.74 -1.30
CA THR A 81 -7.56 -6.99 -2.07
C THR A 81 -8.27 -8.07 -1.28
N ALA A 82 -7.78 -8.31 -0.08
CA ALA A 82 -8.30 -9.31 0.85
C ALA A 82 -7.88 -8.90 2.26
N LYS A 83 -8.53 -9.47 3.26
CA LYS A 83 -8.22 -9.14 4.65
C LYS A 83 -6.79 -9.51 4.99
N GLY A 84 -6.05 -8.56 5.59
CA GLY A 84 -4.66 -8.77 5.97
C GLY A 84 -3.65 -8.56 4.84
N PHE A 85 -4.10 -8.18 3.66
CA PHE A 85 -3.21 -7.90 2.53
C PHE A 85 -2.79 -6.42 2.52
N PHE A 86 -1.50 -6.22 2.36
CA PHE A 86 -0.93 -4.90 2.05
C PHE A 86 -0.91 -4.73 0.53
N GLY A 87 -1.27 -3.56 0.08
CA GLY A 87 -1.27 -3.18 -1.35
C GLY A 87 -2.69 -2.86 -1.82
N PRO A 88 -2.77 -2.25 -3.00
CA PRO A 88 -1.68 -1.80 -3.85
C PRO A 88 -0.94 -0.59 -3.28
N THR A 89 0.22 -0.29 -3.83
CA THR A 89 1.02 0.88 -3.47
C THR A 89 1.72 1.43 -4.71
N GLY A 90 1.85 2.74 -4.77
CA GLY A 90 2.53 3.37 -5.88
C GLY A 90 2.88 4.83 -5.61
N VAL A 91 3.93 5.30 -6.29
CA VAL A 91 4.40 6.68 -6.21
C VAL A 91 4.47 7.22 -7.63
N ASP A 92 4.10 8.49 -7.80
CA ASP A 92 4.27 9.19 -9.07
C ASP A 92 5.69 8.93 -9.58
N PRO A 93 5.86 8.44 -10.83
CA PRO A 93 7.19 8.15 -11.37
C PRO A 93 8.20 9.30 -11.24
N GLU A 94 7.75 10.55 -11.32
CA GLU A 94 8.60 11.71 -11.18
C GLU A 94 9.06 11.98 -9.75
N GLU A 95 8.42 11.33 -8.77
CA GLU A 95 8.71 11.51 -7.35
C GLU A 95 9.44 10.31 -6.73
N ARG A 96 9.85 9.35 -7.54
CA ARG A 96 10.55 8.15 -7.06
C ARG A 96 11.98 8.47 -6.63
N GLY A 97 12.55 7.61 -5.79
CA GLY A 97 13.92 7.77 -5.30
C GLY A 97 14.07 8.76 -4.15
N LYS A 98 12.98 9.18 -3.53
CA LYS A 98 12.96 10.16 -2.43
C LYS A 98 12.53 9.56 -1.08
N GLY A 99 12.34 8.25 -1.02
CA GLY A 99 11.90 7.58 0.21
C GLY A 99 10.40 7.61 0.48
N ILE A 100 9.60 8.14 -0.45
CA ILE A 100 8.14 8.25 -0.28
C ILE A 100 7.48 6.87 -0.24
N GLY A 101 7.91 5.97 -1.12
CA GLY A 101 7.38 4.60 -1.17
C GLY A 101 7.63 3.84 0.11
N GLU A 102 8.81 3.99 0.71
CA GLU A 102 9.14 3.36 1.99
C GLU A 102 8.31 3.95 3.13
N ALA A 103 8.15 5.27 3.15
CA ALA A 103 7.34 5.92 4.18
C ALA A 103 5.87 5.49 4.09
N LEU A 104 5.32 5.37 2.89
CA LEU A 104 3.97 4.85 2.68
C LEU A 104 3.85 3.39 3.14
N LEU A 105 4.81 2.55 2.76
CA LEU A 105 4.85 1.15 3.16
C LEU A 105 4.82 1.02 4.68
N LEU A 106 5.75 1.67 5.36
CA LEU A 106 5.88 1.55 6.81
C LEU A 106 4.69 2.16 7.55
N SER A 107 4.17 3.29 7.10
CA SER A 107 2.98 3.90 7.70
C SER A 107 1.79 2.96 7.62
N THR A 108 1.60 2.33 6.47
CA THR A 108 0.50 1.38 6.24
C THR A 108 0.65 0.14 7.11
N LEU A 109 1.86 -0.45 7.16
CA LEU A 109 2.10 -1.64 7.98
C LEU A 109 1.95 -1.36 9.47
N TRP A 110 2.39 -0.20 9.94
CA TRP A 110 2.14 0.20 11.33
C TRP A 110 0.65 0.36 11.62
N GLY A 111 -0.10 0.89 10.65
CA GLY A 111 -1.55 0.96 10.76
C GLY A 111 -2.21 -0.41 10.86
N MET A 112 -1.71 -1.38 10.12
CA MET A 112 -2.20 -2.77 10.22
C MET A 112 -1.89 -3.37 11.59
N ARG A 113 -0.68 -3.16 12.09
CA ARG A 113 -0.30 -3.63 13.43
C ARG A 113 -1.23 -3.04 14.49
N GLU A 114 -1.49 -1.76 14.42
CA GLU A 114 -2.38 -1.07 15.37
C GLU A 114 -3.83 -1.55 15.25
N ALA A 115 -4.25 -1.99 14.07
CA ALA A 115 -5.57 -2.56 13.86
C ALA A 115 -5.70 -3.99 14.39
N GLY A 116 -4.60 -4.57 14.90
CA GLY A 116 -4.62 -5.88 15.53
C GLY A 116 -4.09 -7.03 14.69
N TYR A 117 -3.55 -6.75 13.50
CA TYR A 117 -2.95 -7.80 12.68
C TYR A 117 -1.57 -8.18 13.23
N GLY A 118 -1.30 -9.48 13.31
CA GLY A 118 0.04 -9.98 13.65
C GLY A 118 0.94 -10.09 12.41
N TYR A 119 0.33 -10.33 11.27
CA TYR A 119 1.03 -10.54 10.00
C TYR A 119 0.33 -9.78 8.88
N ALA A 120 1.09 -9.41 7.87
CA ALA A 120 0.55 -8.88 6.62
C ALA A 120 1.04 -9.75 5.47
N VAL A 121 0.21 -9.87 4.44
CA VAL A 121 0.58 -10.54 3.20
C VAL A 121 0.72 -9.50 2.12
N ILE A 122 1.81 -9.56 1.35
CA ILE A 122 1.98 -8.73 0.16
C ILE A 122 1.74 -9.64 -1.03
N GLY A 123 0.58 -9.46 -1.67
CA GLY A 123 0.18 -10.29 -2.81
C GLY A 123 0.78 -9.77 -4.11
N ASP A 124 1.26 -10.68 -4.93
CA ASP A 124 1.86 -10.38 -6.23
C ASP A 124 2.82 -9.19 -6.16
N PRO A 125 3.84 -9.26 -5.29
CA PRO A 125 4.76 -8.14 -5.10
C PRO A 125 5.57 -7.90 -6.37
N GLY A 126 5.72 -6.62 -6.76
CA GLY A 126 6.56 -6.26 -7.88
C GLY A 126 8.04 -6.51 -7.56
N PRO A 127 8.76 -5.51 -7.02
CA PRO A 127 10.17 -5.68 -6.68
C PRO A 127 10.32 -6.38 -5.32
N VAL A 128 10.45 -7.70 -5.33
CA VAL A 128 10.57 -8.53 -4.11
C VAL A 128 11.66 -7.99 -3.18
N GLU A 129 12.81 -7.59 -3.72
CA GLU A 129 13.91 -7.08 -2.92
C GLU A 129 13.56 -5.81 -2.13
N PHE A 130 12.65 -5.00 -2.64
CA PHE A 130 12.18 -3.81 -1.93
C PHE A 130 11.61 -4.19 -0.57
N TYR A 131 10.87 -5.29 -0.52
CA TYR A 131 10.22 -5.76 0.70
C TYR A 131 11.13 -6.62 1.57
N THR A 132 11.87 -7.54 0.96
CA THR A 132 12.72 -8.47 1.72
C THR A 132 13.84 -7.76 2.45
N LYS A 133 14.45 -6.77 1.83
CA LYS A 133 15.53 -6.00 2.46
C LYS A 133 15.05 -5.12 3.61
N ARG A 134 13.86 -4.53 3.47
CA ARG A 134 13.34 -3.59 4.48
C ARG A 134 12.60 -4.26 5.63
N LEU A 135 11.95 -5.39 5.33
CA LEU A 135 10.98 -5.97 6.26
C LEU A 135 11.36 -7.38 6.70
N ASP A 136 12.43 -7.92 6.15
CA ASP A 136 12.78 -9.33 6.37
C ASP A 136 11.59 -10.25 6.02
N ALA A 137 10.87 -9.90 4.96
CA ALA A 137 9.70 -10.64 4.49
C ALA A 137 10.12 -11.99 3.92
N ILE A 138 9.27 -13.00 4.11
CA ILE A 138 9.53 -14.35 3.63
C ILE A 138 8.50 -14.76 2.58
N GLU A 139 8.94 -15.55 1.63
CA GLU A 139 8.08 -16.05 0.56
C GLU A 139 7.13 -17.13 1.09
N ILE A 140 5.85 -17.04 0.69
CA ILE A 140 4.86 -18.05 1.01
C ILE A 140 4.83 -19.07 -0.12
N PRO A 141 5.17 -20.36 0.13
CA PRO A 141 5.14 -21.37 -0.91
C PRO A 141 3.74 -21.58 -1.48
N ASN A 142 3.67 -21.90 -2.76
CA ASN A 142 2.42 -22.26 -3.45
C ASN A 142 1.35 -21.16 -3.40
N SER A 143 1.75 -19.91 -3.41
CA SER A 143 0.83 -18.76 -3.34
C SER A 143 0.66 -18.03 -4.67
N LYS A 144 1.10 -18.60 -5.77
CA LYS A 144 0.91 -18.04 -7.10
C LYS A 144 -0.05 -18.92 -7.90
N PRO A 145 -1.12 -18.38 -8.48
CA PRO A 145 -1.55 -16.98 -8.46
C PRO A 145 -2.26 -16.56 -7.18
N GLY A 146 -2.44 -17.45 -6.21
CA GLY A 146 -3.03 -17.15 -4.91
C GLY A 146 -4.47 -16.69 -5.02
N VAL A 147 -4.78 -15.60 -4.32
CA VAL A 147 -6.16 -15.04 -4.32
C VAL A 147 -6.57 -14.50 -5.68
N TYR A 148 -5.60 -14.27 -6.57
CA TYR A 148 -5.88 -13.73 -7.90
C TYR A 148 -6.27 -14.79 -8.92
N ALA A 149 -6.36 -16.07 -8.51
CA ALA A 149 -6.76 -17.13 -9.41
C ALA A 149 -8.15 -16.86 -10.00
N GLY A 150 -8.23 -16.82 -11.33
CA GLY A 150 -9.50 -16.56 -12.00
C GLY A 150 -9.94 -15.09 -11.99
N LEU A 151 -9.08 -14.16 -11.60
CA LEU A 151 -9.40 -12.74 -11.63
C LEU A 151 -9.77 -12.29 -13.04
N LEU A 152 -10.86 -11.54 -13.14
CA LEU A 152 -11.31 -11.02 -14.44
C LEU A 152 -10.25 -10.03 -14.99
N PRO A 153 -10.01 -10.06 -16.30
CA PRO A 153 -9.10 -9.12 -16.92
C PRO A 153 -9.66 -7.70 -16.88
N ARG A 154 -8.78 -6.73 -16.95
CA ARG A 154 -9.19 -5.33 -17.08
C ARG A 154 -9.81 -5.10 -18.46
N LEU A 155 -10.80 -4.24 -18.49
CA LEU A 155 -11.44 -3.84 -19.75
C LEU A 155 -10.52 -2.92 -20.57
#